data_007f27d5dcd59d87500cf4b64ef5741e
#
_entry.id   007f27d5dcd59d87500cf4b64ef5741e
#
_cell.length_a   1.000
_cell.length_b   1.000
_cell.length_c   1.000
_cell.angle_alpha   90.00
_cell.angle_beta   90.00
_cell.angle_gamma   90.00
#
_symmetry.space_group_name_H-M   'P 1'
#
loop_
_entity.id
_entity.type
_entity.pdbx_description
1 polymer ?
#
loop_
_entity_poly.entity_id
_entity_poly.type
_entity_poly.pdbx_seq_one_letter_code
_entity_poly.pdbx_strand_id
1 'polypeptide(L)'
;RSQTVNNLYEGDSFIAEAIERDNVSSGLSANGRVSKRFSAISTAISLNGGWSRNWSETMVQGEVTPVTMDKYNVGGSLNSNIGRYVIFDYSGSYSVHSVDGYNSVDPVGTLKQNVALNFVICKRVLMNVGAEHYFCGEIQGEDRNMVFMNASASYKFKRFEFILEGRNLLDKRSFSAIEYSDT
;
A
#
# COMPACT_ATOMS: atom_id res chain seq x y z
N ARG A 1 6.51 31.08 4.98
CA ARG A 1 7.91 30.78 4.64
C ARG A 1 8.12 29.31 4.95
N SER A 2 8.54 28.55 3.97
CA SER A 2 8.88 27.15 4.14
C SER A 2 10.37 27.01 4.46
N GLN A 3 10.72 26.03 5.26
CA GLN A 3 12.12 25.67 5.50
C GLN A 3 12.53 24.66 4.45
N THR A 4 13.68 24.87 3.80
CA THR A 4 14.31 23.90 2.92
C THR A 4 15.49 23.29 3.66
N VAL A 5 15.64 21.98 3.57
CA VAL A 5 16.78 21.28 4.16
C VAL A 5 17.93 21.25 3.15
N ASN A 6 19.08 21.75 3.56
CA ASN A 6 20.33 21.63 2.79
C ASN A 6 21.05 20.38 3.26
N ASN A 7 21.20 19.44 2.36
CA ASN A 7 21.90 18.18 2.60
C ASN A 7 23.39 18.36 2.30
N LEU A 8 24.22 18.37 3.32
CA LEU A 8 25.67 18.49 3.23
C LEU A 8 26.31 17.11 3.42
N TYR A 9 27.19 16.75 2.49
CA TYR A 9 27.99 15.53 2.59
C TYR A 9 29.44 15.93 2.84
N GLU A 10 30.00 15.53 3.99
CA GLU A 10 31.37 15.78 4.37
C GLU A 10 32.06 14.44 4.71
N GLY A 11 32.78 13.88 3.73
CA GLY A 11 33.31 12.52 3.82
C GLY A 11 32.21 11.47 3.96
N ASP A 12 32.25 10.67 5.02
CA ASP A 12 31.22 9.66 5.33
C ASP A 12 30.08 10.22 6.22
N SER A 13 30.08 11.53 6.48
CA SER A 13 29.12 12.17 7.35
C SER A 13 28.04 12.90 6.55
N PHE A 14 26.79 12.75 7.00
CA PHE A 14 25.64 13.47 6.47
C PHE A 14 25.19 14.53 7.49
N ILE A 15 25.12 15.78 7.06
CA ILE A 15 24.65 16.90 7.86
C ILE A 15 23.44 17.51 7.16
N ALA A 16 22.31 17.60 7.85
CA ALA A 16 21.12 18.27 7.38
C ALA A 16 21.02 19.66 8.05
N GLU A 17 21.10 20.72 7.26
CA GLU A 17 20.98 22.09 7.71
C GLU A 17 19.64 22.67 7.23
N ALA A 18 18.85 23.22 8.15
CA ALA A 18 17.59 23.88 7.81
C ALA A 18 17.86 25.34 7.38
N ILE A 19 17.51 25.67 6.15
CA ILE A 19 17.66 27.01 5.59
C ILE A 19 16.28 27.61 5.30
N GLU A 20 16.05 28.85 5.73
CA GLU A 20 14.84 29.57 5.31
C GLU A 20 14.93 29.97 3.84
N ARG A 21 14.10 29.35 3.02
CA ARG A 21 13.96 29.65 1.61
C ARG A 21 12.51 29.46 1.17
N ASP A 22 12.11 30.21 0.15
CA ASP A 22 10.85 29.93 -0.54
C ASP A 22 11.01 28.63 -1.35
N ASN A 23 10.49 27.55 -0.82
CA ASN A 23 10.47 26.26 -1.53
C ASN A 23 9.30 26.25 -2.52
N VAL A 24 9.60 26.09 -3.79
CA VAL A 24 8.58 25.97 -4.84
C VAL A 24 8.31 24.48 -5.06
N SER A 25 7.16 24.03 -4.59
CA SER A 25 6.66 22.72 -4.97
C SER A 25 5.35 22.86 -5.75
N SER A 26 5.21 22.09 -6.79
CA SER A 26 4.01 22.03 -7.60
C SER A 26 3.69 20.59 -7.95
N GLY A 27 2.40 20.29 -8.12
CA GLY A 27 2.00 18.92 -8.43
C GLY A 27 0.79 18.91 -9.35
N LEU A 28 0.74 17.86 -10.16
CA LEU A 28 -0.38 17.53 -11.01
C LEU A 28 -0.81 16.10 -10.72
N SER A 29 -2.11 15.88 -10.56
CA SER A 29 -2.64 14.53 -10.35
C SER A 29 -3.92 14.30 -11.14
N ALA A 30 -4.09 13.08 -11.61
CA ALA A 30 -5.30 12.61 -12.26
C ALA A 30 -5.70 11.27 -11.65
N ASN A 31 -6.95 11.16 -11.20
CA ASN A 31 -7.47 9.93 -10.60
C ASN A 31 -8.81 9.57 -11.23
N GLY A 32 -9.03 8.29 -11.46
CA GLY A 32 -10.28 7.76 -11.97
C GLY A 32 -10.74 6.54 -11.17
N ARG A 33 -12.04 6.40 -11.01
CA ARG A 33 -12.65 5.20 -10.41
C ARG A 33 -13.91 4.83 -11.16
N VAL A 34 -14.05 3.54 -11.43
CA VAL A 34 -15.26 2.93 -12.01
C VAL A 34 -15.69 1.81 -11.08
N SER A 35 -16.99 1.76 -10.77
CA SER A 35 -17.54 0.68 -9.96
C SER A 35 -18.87 0.23 -10.52
N LYS A 36 -19.13 -1.08 -10.46
CA LYS A 36 -20.38 -1.67 -10.90
C LYS A 36 -20.82 -2.76 -9.93
N ARG A 37 -22.10 -2.75 -9.60
CA ARG A 37 -22.77 -3.79 -8.84
C ARG A 37 -23.62 -4.65 -9.77
N PHE A 38 -23.44 -5.95 -9.66
CA PHE A 38 -24.21 -6.98 -10.36
C PHE A 38 -25.16 -7.63 -9.35
N SER A 39 -26.40 -7.16 -9.28
CA SER A 39 -27.37 -7.63 -8.27
C SER A 39 -27.75 -9.11 -8.46
N ALA A 40 -27.78 -9.61 -9.70
CA ALA A 40 -28.12 -11.00 -9.99
C ALA A 40 -27.18 -12.01 -9.36
N ILE A 41 -25.90 -11.66 -9.20
CA ILE A 41 -24.87 -12.50 -8.59
C ILE A 41 -24.34 -11.91 -7.28
N SER A 42 -24.99 -10.87 -6.75
CA SER A 42 -24.60 -10.18 -5.51
C SER A 42 -23.13 -9.80 -5.44
N THR A 43 -22.59 -9.35 -6.58
CA THR A 43 -21.17 -9.03 -6.72
C THR A 43 -20.98 -7.56 -7.04
N ALA A 44 -20.03 -6.92 -6.38
CA ALA A 44 -19.59 -5.56 -6.67
C ALA A 44 -18.12 -5.58 -7.08
N ILE A 45 -17.82 -4.89 -8.18
CA ILE A 45 -16.47 -4.73 -8.72
C ILE A 45 -16.16 -3.26 -8.75
N SER A 46 -14.96 -2.88 -8.33
CA SER A 46 -14.46 -1.52 -8.53
C SER A 46 -13.03 -1.53 -9.04
N LEU A 47 -12.72 -0.63 -9.95
CA LEU A 47 -11.40 -0.39 -10.51
C LEU A 47 -11.07 1.08 -10.29
N ASN A 48 -9.85 1.36 -9.91
CA ASN A 48 -9.32 2.70 -9.77
C ASN A 48 -7.93 2.78 -10.35
N GLY A 49 -7.59 3.96 -10.84
CA GLY A 49 -6.26 4.25 -11.33
C GLY A 49 -5.95 5.71 -11.11
N GLY A 50 -4.68 6.02 -11.00
CA GLY A 50 -4.22 7.37 -10.78
C GLY A 50 -2.79 7.56 -11.23
N TRP A 51 -2.49 8.80 -11.52
CA TRP A 51 -1.17 9.29 -11.81
C TRP A 51 -0.97 10.61 -11.10
N SER A 52 0.21 10.80 -10.55
CA SER A 52 0.63 12.10 -10.01
C SER A 52 2.08 12.37 -10.37
N ARG A 53 2.36 13.62 -10.65
CA ARG A 53 3.71 14.16 -10.83
C ARG A 53 3.88 15.34 -9.91
N ASN A 54 4.90 15.27 -9.10
CA ASN A 54 5.30 16.34 -8.19
C ASN A 54 6.66 16.87 -8.62
N TRP A 55 6.76 18.19 -8.70
CA TRP A 55 8.00 18.91 -8.91
C TRP A 55 8.35 19.61 -7.63
N SER A 56 9.56 19.41 -7.18
CA SER A 56 10.11 20.06 -6.00
C SER A 56 11.56 20.43 -6.22
N GLU A 57 12.11 21.20 -5.33
CA GLU A 57 13.52 21.52 -5.33
C GLU A 57 14.14 21.02 -4.04
N THR A 58 15.28 20.39 -4.13
CA THR A 58 16.11 20.05 -2.96
C THR A 58 17.41 20.83 -3.04
N MET A 59 18.03 21.07 -1.87
CA MET A 59 19.33 21.72 -1.82
C MET A 59 20.37 20.68 -1.40
N VAL A 60 21.42 20.56 -2.21
CA VAL A 60 22.53 19.65 -1.95
C VAL A 60 23.82 20.44 -2.08
N GLN A 61 24.62 20.44 -1.01
CA GLN A 61 25.90 21.20 -0.94
C GLN A 61 25.77 22.69 -1.32
N GLY A 62 24.64 23.30 -0.98
CA GLY A 62 24.35 24.70 -1.32
C GLY A 62 23.81 24.95 -2.72
N GLU A 63 23.75 23.92 -3.59
CA GLU A 63 23.15 24.02 -4.92
C GLU A 63 21.71 23.53 -4.92
N VAL A 64 20.87 24.25 -5.65
CA VAL A 64 19.44 23.88 -5.82
C VAL A 64 19.31 22.91 -6.96
N THR A 65 18.81 21.74 -6.66
CA THR A 65 18.59 20.68 -7.65
C THR A 65 17.10 20.39 -7.79
N PRO A 66 16.55 20.45 -9.00
CA PRO A 66 15.15 20.06 -9.23
C PRO A 66 14.99 18.56 -9.05
N VAL A 67 13.85 18.18 -8.44
CA VAL A 67 13.44 16.78 -8.25
C VAL A 67 12.05 16.62 -8.83
N THR A 68 11.88 15.60 -9.66
CA THR A 68 10.59 15.22 -10.22
C THR A 68 10.22 13.83 -9.71
N MET A 69 9.05 13.69 -9.11
CA MET A 69 8.53 12.42 -8.63
C MET A 69 7.29 12.05 -9.43
N ASP A 70 7.33 10.90 -10.10
CA ASP A 70 6.19 10.31 -10.77
C ASP A 70 5.66 9.12 -9.99
N LYS A 71 4.33 9.08 -9.81
CA LYS A 71 3.64 7.98 -9.17
C LYS A 71 2.47 7.53 -10.03
N TYR A 72 2.47 6.25 -10.36
CA TYR A 72 1.37 5.58 -11.03
C TYR A 72 0.76 4.56 -10.08
N ASN A 73 -0.55 4.50 -10.03
CA ASN A 73 -1.25 3.49 -9.25
C ASN A 73 -2.44 2.94 -10.02
N VAL A 74 -2.63 1.63 -9.92
CA VAL A 74 -3.84 0.95 -10.39
C VAL A 74 -4.30 -0.01 -9.32
N GLY A 75 -5.59 -0.07 -9.08
CA GLY A 75 -6.15 -0.97 -8.08
C GLY A 75 -7.52 -1.48 -8.49
N GLY A 76 -7.91 -2.56 -7.84
CA GLY A 76 -9.22 -3.15 -8.03
C GLY A 76 -9.70 -3.86 -6.78
N SER A 77 -11.00 -3.94 -6.63
CA SER A 77 -11.63 -4.74 -5.58
C SER A 77 -12.85 -5.47 -6.12
N LEU A 78 -13.08 -6.64 -5.55
CA LEU A 78 -14.23 -7.47 -5.80
C LEU A 78 -14.81 -7.91 -4.45
N ASN A 79 -16.08 -7.66 -4.25
CA ASN A 79 -16.85 -8.16 -3.13
C ASN A 79 -18.00 -8.99 -3.68
N SER A 80 -18.13 -10.22 -3.24
CA SER A 80 -19.16 -11.14 -3.73
C SER A 80 -19.80 -11.93 -2.58
N ASN A 81 -21.12 -11.89 -2.52
CA ASN A 81 -21.88 -12.75 -1.62
C ASN A 81 -22.25 -14.04 -2.36
N ILE A 82 -21.56 -15.13 -2.03
CA ILE A 82 -21.78 -16.45 -2.62
C ILE A 82 -22.85 -17.18 -1.82
N GLY A 83 -24.07 -17.03 -2.26
CA GLY A 83 -25.23 -17.55 -1.53
C GLY A 83 -25.48 -16.82 -0.20
N ARG A 84 -25.87 -17.59 0.85
CA ARG A 84 -26.21 -17.03 2.17
C ARG A 84 -25.10 -17.11 3.20
N TYR A 85 -24.03 -17.82 2.87
CA TYR A 85 -23.07 -18.30 3.87
C TYR A 85 -21.64 -17.88 3.61
N VAL A 86 -21.33 -17.43 2.41
CA VAL A 86 -19.94 -17.09 2.05
C VAL A 86 -19.88 -15.69 1.47
N ILE A 87 -18.99 -14.87 2.03
CA ILE A 87 -18.61 -13.58 1.46
C ILE A 87 -17.15 -13.68 1.04
N PHE A 88 -16.92 -13.38 -0.22
CA PHE A 88 -15.59 -13.32 -0.81
C PHE A 88 -15.20 -11.87 -1.04
N ASP A 89 -14.07 -11.48 -0.51
CA ASP A 89 -13.46 -10.18 -0.69
C ASP A 89 -12.09 -10.33 -1.33
N TYR A 90 -11.85 -9.58 -2.38
CA TYR A 90 -10.54 -9.43 -3.00
C TYR A 90 -10.24 -7.96 -3.19
N SER A 91 -9.01 -7.55 -2.88
CA SER A 91 -8.49 -6.25 -3.27
C SER A 91 -7.04 -6.39 -3.72
N GLY A 92 -6.68 -5.64 -4.75
CA GLY A 92 -5.32 -5.60 -5.27
C GLY A 92 -4.97 -4.16 -5.67
N SER A 93 -3.72 -3.78 -5.44
CA SER A 93 -3.17 -2.50 -5.89
C SER A 93 -1.74 -2.69 -6.36
N TYR A 94 -1.43 -2.09 -7.47
CA TYR A 94 -0.08 -1.99 -8.00
C TYR A 94 0.30 -0.53 -8.13
N SER A 95 1.46 -0.17 -7.65
CA SER A 95 1.98 1.19 -7.76
C SER A 95 3.43 1.17 -8.25
N VAL A 96 3.77 2.15 -9.05
CA VAL A 96 5.13 2.40 -9.53
C VAL A 96 5.52 3.80 -9.12
N HIS A 97 6.69 3.94 -8.55
CA HIS A 97 7.30 5.22 -8.18
C HIS A 97 8.61 5.38 -8.94
N SER A 98 8.85 6.56 -9.44
CA SER A 98 10.15 6.94 -9.98
C SER A 98 10.52 8.34 -9.51
N VAL A 99 11.79 8.54 -9.23
CA VAL A 99 12.34 9.83 -8.81
C VAL A 99 13.46 10.19 -9.77
N ASP A 100 13.36 11.37 -10.37
CA ASP A 100 14.38 11.95 -11.22
C ASP A 100 14.95 13.22 -10.55
N GLY A 101 16.26 13.27 -10.41
CA GLY A 101 16.95 14.36 -9.71
C GLY A 101 18.33 13.94 -9.21
N TYR A 102 18.80 14.55 -8.15
CA TYR A 102 20.13 14.28 -7.57
C TYR A 102 20.33 12.81 -7.17
N ASN A 103 19.28 12.18 -6.62
CA ASN A 103 19.25 10.75 -6.31
C ASN A 103 18.15 10.10 -7.17
N SER A 104 18.41 9.96 -8.47
CA SER A 104 17.45 9.31 -9.34
C SER A 104 17.27 7.85 -8.95
N VAL A 105 16.01 7.45 -8.78
CA VAL A 105 15.63 6.07 -8.48
C VAL A 105 14.90 5.50 -9.70
N ASP A 106 15.38 4.37 -10.17
CA ASP A 106 14.71 3.62 -11.24
C ASP A 106 13.28 3.28 -10.82
N PRO A 107 12.35 3.16 -11.79
CA PRO A 107 10.97 2.86 -11.48
C PRO A 107 10.81 1.58 -10.63
N VAL A 108 10.31 1.75 -9.40
CA VAL A 108 10.10 0.64 -8.47
C VAL A 108 8.61 0.30 -8.41
N GLY A 109 8.31 -0.96 -8.70
CA GLY A 109 6.95 -1.49 -8.65
C GLY A 109 6.67 -2.19 -7.32
N THR A 110 5.53 -1.87 -6.71
CA THR A 110 5.02 -2.56 -5.53
C THR A 110 3.62 -3.11 -5.80
N LEU A 111 3.37 -4.36 -5.41
CA LEU A 111 2.06 -5.00 -5.51
C LEU A 111 1.59 -5.41 -4.12
N LYS A 112 0.36 -5.04 -3.79
CA LYS A 112 -0.33 -5.49 -2.59
C LYS A 112 -1.63 -6.16 -2.99
N GLN A 113 -1.86 -7.38 -2.50
CA GLN A 113 -3.09 -8.12 -2.72
C GLN A 113 -3.63 -8.63 -1.39
N ASN A 114 -4.94 -8.61 -1.24
CA ASN A 114 -5.62 -9.15 -0.08
C ASN A 114 -6.81 -9.98 -0.56
N VAL A 115 -6.93 -11.18 -0.01
CA VAL A 115 -8.05 -12.11 -0.23
C VAL A 115 -8.65 -12.44 1.13
N ALA A 116 -9.95 -12.37 1.27
CA ALA A 116 -10.64 -12.80 2.47
C ALA A 116 -11.89 -13.62 2.12
N LEU A 117 -12.07 -14.70 2.86
CA LEU A 117 -13.26 -15.55 2.83
C LEU A 117 -13.91 -15.49 4.20
N ASN A 118 -15.15 -15.04 4.25
CA ASN A 118 -15.96 -14.99 5.46
C ASN A 118 -17.07 -16.02 5.33
N PHE A 119 -17.17 -16.93 6.28
CA PHE A 119 -18.19 -17.97 6.36
C PHE A 119 -19.15 -17.65 7.50
N VAL A 120 -20.43 -17.55 7.19
CA VAL A 120 -21.51 -17.39 8.16
C VAL A 120 -22.23 -18.72 8.32
N ILE A 121 -21.78 -19.54 9.26
CA ILE A 121 -22.38 -20.85 9.51
C ILE A 121 -23.41 -20.69 10.62
N CYS A 122 -24.71 -20.88 10.29
CA CYS A 122 -25.82 -20.83 11.25
C CYS A 122 -25.75 -19.65 12.24
N LYS A 123 -26.03 -18.45 11.92
CA LYS A 123 -26.19 -17.26 12.80
C LYS A 123 -25.33 -17.17 14.09
N ARG A 124 -24.61 -18.24 14.44
CA ARG A 124 -23.82 -18.39 15.67
C ARG A 124 -22.34 -18.60 15.44
N VAL A 125 -21.96 -19.09 14.26
CA VAL A 125 -20.56 -19.36 13.91
C VAL A 125 -20.16 -18.45 12.76
N LEU A 126 -19.12 -17.66 12.98
CA LEU A 126 -18.45 -16.88 11.94
C LEU A 126 -17.02 -17.39 11.82
N MET A 127 -16.59 -17.63 10.60
CA MET A 127 -15.20 -17.97 10.30
C MET A 127 -14.67 -17.02 9.26
N ASN A 128 -13.43 -16.57 9.43
CA ASN A 128 -12.73 -15.75 8.49
C ASN A 128 -11.39 -16.40 8.16
N VAL A 129 -11.03 -16.44 6.89
CA VAL A 129 -9.70 -16.83 6.41
C VAL A 129 -9.24 -15.76 5.45
N GLY A 130 -8.08 -15.17 5.71
CA GLY A 130 -7.49 -14.12 4.89
C GLY A 130 -6.06 -14.40 4.53
N ALA A 131 -5.65 -13.94 3.36
CA ALA A 131 -4.28 -13.96 2.91
C ALA A 131 -3.90 -12.60 2.31
N GLU A 132 -2.74 -12.10 2.70
CA GLU A 132 -2.15 -10.86 2.19
C GLU A 132 -0.86 -11.19 1.47
N HIS A 133 -0.72 -10.69 0.24
CA HIS A 133 0.48 -10.82 -0.55
C HIS A 133 1.08 -9.46 -0.82
N TYR A 134 2.36 -9.32 -0.56
CA TYR A 134 3.17 -8.14 -0.82
C TYR A 134 4.31 -8.50 -1.75
N PHE A 135 4.50 -7.70 -2.79
CA PHE A 135 5.65 -7.75 -3.68
C PHE A 135 6.28 -6.38 -3.74
N CYS A 136 7.60 -6.31 -3.57
CA CYS A 136 8.38 -5.09 -3.72
C CYS A 136 9.52 -5.32 -4.71
N GLY A 137 9.53 -4.53 -5.79
CA GLY A 137 10.51 -4.64 -6.87
C GLY A 137 11.95 -4.29 -6.46
N GLU A 138 12.11 -3.46 -5.43
CA GLU A 138 13.40 -3.00 -4.93
C GLU A 138 14.10 -4.03 -4.03
N ILE A 139 13.33 -4.86 -3.34
CA ILE A 139 13.88 -5.88 -2.47
C ILE A 139 14.38 -7.06 -3.29
N GLN A 140 15.59 -7.51 -3.02
CA GLN A 140 16.18 -8.69 -3.66
C GLN A 140 16.02 -9.93 -2.77
N GLY A 141 15.95 -11.09 -3.42
CA GLY A 141 15.89 -12.38 -2.73
C GLY A 141 14.46 -12.82 -2.38
N GLU A 142 14.35 -13.66 -1.34
CA GLU A 142 13.08 -14.28 -0.93
C GLU A 142 12.10 -13.27 -0.31
N ASP A 143 12.60 -12.20 0.29
CA ASP A 143 11.80 -11.17 0.91
C ASP A 143 11.07 -10.25 -0.10
N ARG A 144 11.38 -10.39 -1.40
CA ARG A 144 10.68 -9.70 -2.47
C ARG A 144 9.19 -10.05 -2.56
N ASN A 145 8.87 -11.31 -2.21
CA ASN A 145 7.50 -11.83 -2.19
C ASN A 145 7.16 -12.30 -0.79
N MET A 146 6.19 -11.66 -0.16
CA MET A 146 5.74 -12.03 1.17
C MET A 146 4.27 -12.34 1.19
N VAL A 147 3.93 -13.46 1.81
CA VAL A 147 2.54 -13.88 2.01
C VAL A 147 2.29 -14.07 3.49
N PHE A 148 1.25 -13.45 3.99
CA PHE A 148 0.74 -13.63 5.35
C PHE A 148 -0.64 -14.29 5.28
N MET A 149 -0.90 -15.22 6.18
CA MET A 149 -2.19 -15.89 6.29
C MET A 149 -2.72 -15.77 7.71
N ASN A 150 -3.99 -15.38 7.82
CA ASN A 150 -4.68 -15.20 9.08
C ASN A 150 -6.00 -15.98 9.02
N ALA A 151 -6.40 -16.53 10.16
CA ALA A 151 -7.71 -17.16 10.28
C ALA A 151 -8.33 -16.85 11.64
N SER A 152 -9.63 -16.71 11.66
CA SER A 152 -10.38 -16.57 12.93
C SER A 152 -11.69 -17.32 12.85
N ALA A 153 -12.15 -17.76 14.03
CA ALA A 153 -13.47 -18.36 14.21
C ALA A 153 -14.10 -17.79 15.45
N SER A 154 -15.37 -17.40 15.37
CA SER A 154 -16.16 -16.99 16.54
C SER A 154 -17.42 -17.83 16.68
N TYR A 155 -17.76 -18.14 17.92
CA TYR A 155 -18.96 -18.88 18.27
C TYR A 155 -19.75 -18.14 19.35
N LYS A 156 -21.00 -17.79 19.03
CA LYS A 156 -21.95 -17.15 19.96
C LYS A 156 -22.85 -18.17 20.66
N PHE A 157 -22.73 -18.22 21.97
CA PHE A 157 -23.61 -19.06 22.83
C PHE A 157 -24.29 -18.20 23.90
N LYS A 158 -25.57 -17.98 23.74
CA LYS A 158 -26.38 -17.12 24.63
C LYS A 158 -25.78 -15.72 24.79
N ARG A 159 -25.17 -15.45 25.97
CA ARG A 159 -24.52 -14.17 26.30
C ARG A 159 -22.98 -14.21 26.14
N PHE A 160 -22.42 -15.36 25.77
CA PHE A 160 -21.00 -15.57 25.62
C PHE A 160 -20.62 -15.60 24.14
N GLU A 161 -19.46 -15.03 23.81
CA GLU A 161 -18.82 -15.15 22.51
C GLU A 161 -17.42 -15.70 22.72
N PHE A 162 -17.12 -16.79 22.05
CA PHE A 162 -15.79 -17.41 22.04
C PHE A 162 -15.13 -17.06 20.72
N ILE A 163 -13.93 -16.50 20.79
CA ILE A 163 -13.15 -16.11 19.61
C ILE A 163 -11.82 -16.85 19.65
N LEU A 164 -11.52 -17.56 18.57
CA LEU A 164 -10.22 -18.15 18.29
C LEU A 164 -9.61 -17.41 17.12
N GLU A 165 -8.39 -16.91 17.27
CA GLU A 165 -7.68 -16.16 16.24
C GLU A 165 -6.27 -16.71 16.06
N GLY A 166 -5.89 -16.98 14.81
CA GLY A 166 -4.54 -17.31 14.39
C GLY A 166 -4.05 -16.26 13.42
N ARG A 167 -2.94 -15.63 13.75
CA ARG A 167 -2.26 -14.63 12.89
C ARG A 167 -0.95 -15.18 12.40
N ASN A 168 -0.58 -14.76 11.18
CA ASN A 168 0.69 -15.16 10.57
C ASN A 168 0.93 -16.67 10.58
N LEU A 169 -0.08 -17.43 10.13
CA LEU A 169 -0.07 -18.91 10.14
C LEU A 169 1.07 -19.53 9.31
N LEU A 170 1.72 -18.74 8.44
CA LEU A 170 2.87 -19.17 7.65
C LEU A 170 4.21 -18.90 8.33
N ASP A 171 4.21 -18.39 9.58
CA ASP A 171 5.39 -18.08 10.41
C ASP A 171 6.44 -17.22 9.70
N LYS A 172 6.01 -16.18 8.97
CA LYS A 172 6.92 -15.20 8.39
C LYS A 172 7.50 -14.32 9.49
N ARG A 173 8.84 -14.36 9.68
CA ARG A 173 9.53 -13.71 10.81
C ARG A 173 10.13 -12.35 10.47
N SER A 174 10.28 -12.02 9.19
CA SER A 174 10.78 -10.73 8.74
C SER A 174 9.82 -10.09 7.77
N PHE A 175 9.65 -8.79 7.90
CA PHE A 175 8.92 -7.94 6.98
C PHE A 175 9.76 -6.71 6.70
N SER A 176 10.13 -6.51 5.44
CA SER A 176 10.78 -5.28 4.97
C SER A 176 9.80 -4.55 4.06
N ALA A 177 9.46 -3.34 4.43
CA ALA A 177 8.66 -2.44 3.59
C ALA A 177 9.43 -1.13 3.38
N ILE A 178 9.47 -0.65 2.16
CA ILE A 178 10.01 0.66 1.82
C ILE A 178 8.82 1.56 1.54
N GLU A 179 8.70 2.61 2.33
CA GLU A 179 7.64 3.61 2.20
C GLU A 179 8.30 4.93 1.82
N TYR A 180 7.93 5.44 0.65
CA TYR A 180 8.37 6.77 0.22
C TYR A 180 7.38 7.80 0.75
N SER A 181 7.84 8.68 1.65
CA SER A 181 7.05 9.81 2.15
C SER A 181 7.47 11.09 1.43
N ASP A 182 6.49 11.86 0.99
CA ASP A 182 6.68 13.23 0.52
C ASP A 182 6.97 14.13 1.74
N THR A 183 8.24 14.39 2.04
CA THR A 183 8.68 15.37 3.05
C THR A 183 9.35 16.55 2.39
#